data_37626021d6d1a712ec1e5b4e1fa97d24
#
_entry.id   37626021d6d1a712ec1e5b4e1fa97d24
#
_cell.length_a   1.000
_cell.length_b   1.000
_cell.length_c   1.000
_cell.angle_alpha   90.00
_cell.angle_beta   90.00
_cell.angle_gamma   90.00
#
_symmetry.space_group_name_H-M   'P 1'
#
loop_
_entity.id
_entity.type
_entity.pdbx_description
1 polymer ?
#
loop_
_entity_poly.entity_id
_entity_poly.type
_entity_poly.pdbx_seq_one_letter_code
_entity_poly.pdbx_strand_id
1 'polypeptide(L)'
;MKNTSKLVTAICEIGIFAALGFVLDELQGIIFKGVFPNGGSIGFAMIAVLIIAYRRGLLPALLTGLIMGLFDIATSAYIIHPVQLLLDYMLPYAVVGLVGLFKPIFDKSTNKTSKVIWLIGGTVIGGLLKFACHYTAGVFFWAHPEDFAWKLNEMNTYLYCFIYNIAFIGPSIILTGALFVAIYLKAPQVFVPKYDATDERLKNVINPTKIILSSSAIAVGLFFFVFFLVKYIKSFSYYTDVDAYGNNVYGYDFDPDYMMLFILGLFLAIMGINNLVKYFKDRFSFVSYSGALFGIMLASFVYGLARLIRMYVKEKDPTNYWIWFAISLVLLAGATTFFVITLVQKKKQSKEQLDVTPSDLD
;
A
#
# COMPACT_ATOMS: atom_id res chain seq x y z
N MET A 1 27.97 1.51 -10.17
CA MET A 1 26.95 2.41 -10.75
C MET A 1 25.86 1.69 -11.57
N LYS A 2 26.15 0.74 -12.49
CA LYS A 2 25.13 0.04 -13.30
C LYS A 2 24.09 -0.77 -12.49
N ASN A 3 24.44 -1.33 -11.33
CA ASN A 3 23.56 -2.21 -10.55
C ASN A 3 22.53 -1.45 -9.69
N THR A 4 22.89 -0.27 -9.20
CA THR A 4 22.01 0.63 -8.45
C THR A 4 20.84 1.10 -9.31
N SER A 5 21.09 1.35 -10.59
CA SER A 5 20.09 1.76 -11.58
C SER A 5 18.99 0.71 -11.79
N LYS A 6 19.35 -0.59 -11.76
CA LYS A 6 18.39 -1.69 -11.99
C LYS A 6 17.35 -1.83 -10.87
N LEU A 7 17.81 -1.75 -9.60
CA LEU A 7 16.90 -1.85 -8.45
C LEU A 7 16.02 -0.61 -8.32
N VAL A 8 16.60 0.57 -8.51
CA VAL A 8 15.80 1.83 -8.52
C VAL A 8 14.72 1.75 -9.58
N THR A 9 15.07 1.29 -10.79
CA THR A 9 14.10 1.12 -11.87
C THR A 9 12.98 0.15 -11.48
N ALA A 10 13.32 -0.98 -10.83
CA ALA A 10 12.31 -1.95 -10.38
C ALA A 10 11.36 -1.35 -9.33
N ILE A 11 11.89 -0.63 -8.34
CA ILE A 11 11.10 0.04 -7.30
C ILE A 11 10.21 1.13 -7.91
N CYS A 12 10.74 1.93 -8.83
CA CYS A 12 9.97 2.95 -9.54
C CYS A 12 8.85 2.32 -10.37
N GLU A 13 9.12 1.21 -11.06
CA GLU A 13 8.10 0.50 -11.82
C GLU A 13 6.99 -0.06 -10.92
N ILE A 14 7.32 -0.67 -9.77
CA ILE A 14 6.34 -1.12 -8.77
C ILE A 14 5.45 0.05 -8.35
N GLY A 15 6.03 1.19 -7.99
CA GLY A 15 5.29 2.36 -7.55
C GLY A 15 4.40 2.95 -8.66
N ILE A 16 4.93 3.09 -9.87
CA ILE A 16 4.19 3.62 -11.03
C ILE A 16 3.01 2.71 -11.38
N PHE A 17 3.23 1.38 -11.44
CA PHE A 17 2.15 0.45 -11.79
C PHE A 17 1.14 0.30 -10.65
N ALA A 18 1.55 0.39 -9.39
CA ALA A 18 0.61 0.43 -8.27
C ALA A 18 -0.28 1.69 -8.32
N ALA A 19 0.32 2.85 -8.58
CA ALA A 19 -0.44 4.09 -8.75
C ALA A 19 -1.37 4.05 -9.96
N LEU A 20 -0.89 3.53 -11.10
CA LEU A 20 -1.72 3.35 -12.29
C LEU A 20 -2.89 2.40 -12.00
N GLY A 21 -2.62 1.26 -11.38
CA GLY A 21 -3.65 0.28 -11.01
C GLY A 21 -4.69 0.89 -10.08
N PHE A 22 -4.27 1.65 -9.09
CA PHE A 22 -5.16 2.37 -8.19
C PHE A 22 -6.05 3.39 -8.93
N VAL A 23 -5.47 4.21 -9.81
CA VAL A 23 -6.27 5.17 -10.62
C VAL A 23 -7.29 4.45 -11.50
N LEU A 24 -6.91 3.32 -12.10
CA LEU A 24 -7.84 2.52 -12.90
C LEU A 24 -8.95 1.91 -12.04
N ASP A 25 -8.66 1.54 -10.79
CA ASP A 25 -9.65 1.00 -9.86
C ASP A 25 -10.66 2.06 -9.43
N GLU A 26 -10.19 3.25 -9.07
CA GLU A 26 -11.06 4.39 -8.75
C GLU A 26 -11.96 4.78 -9.95
N LEU A 27 -11.40 4.83 -11.15
CA LEU A 27 -12.17 5.14 -12.36
C LEU A 27 -13.26 4.12 -12.63
N GLN A 28 -12.97 2.81 -12.50
CA GLN A 28 -13.98 1.76 -12.68
C GLN A 28 -15.05 1.83 -11.58
N GLY A 29 -14.67 2.15 -10.33
CA GLY A 29 -15.59 2.39 -9.24
C GLY A 29 -16.57 3.54 -9.51
N ILE A 30 -16.10 4.62 -10.14
CA ILE A 30 -16.94 5.76 -10.54
C ILE A 30 -17.90 5.36 -11.67
N ILE A 31 -17.39 4.66 -12.70
CA ILE A 31 -18.18 4.25 -13.89
C ILE A 31 -19.30 3.30 -13.49
N PHE A 32 -19.06 2.34 -12.60
CA PHE A 32 -20.02 1.33 -12.17
C PHE A 32 -20.73 1.67 -10.86
N LYS A 33 -20.66 2.93 -10.41
CA LYS A 33 -21.33 3.39 -9.19
C LYS A 33 -22.83 3.09 -9.24
N GLY A 34 -23.33 2.35 -8.23
CA GLY A 34 -24.73 1.98 -8.11
C GLY A 34 -25.17 0.74 -8.92
N VAL A 35 -24.31 0.20 -9.80
CA VAL A 35 -24.61 -1.06 -10.49
C VAL A 35 -24.49 -2.26 -9.54
N PHE A 36 -23.52 -2.21 -8.64
CA PHE A 36 -23.28 -3.22 -7.61
C PHE A 36 -23.51 -2.60 -6.23
N PRO A 37 -24.75 -2.74 -5.65
CA PRO A 37 -25.12 -2.05 -4.41
C PRO A 37 -24.23 -2.40 -3.20
N ASN A 38 -23.74 -3.64 -3.13
CA ASN A 38 -22.91 -4.13 -2.02
C ASN A 38 -21.40 -4.03 -2.35
N GLY A 39 -21.03 -3.14 -3.27
CA GLY A 39 -19.64 -2.95 -3.70
C GLY A 39 -19.25 -3.84 -4.89
N GLY A 40 -18.08 -3.57 -5.44
CA GLY A 40 -17.57 -4.20 -6.63
C GLY A 40 -17.77 -3.34 -7.90
N SER A 41 -16.92 -3.58 -8.89
CA SER A 41 -16.97 -2.87 -10.18
C SER A 41 -16.43 -3.77 -11.29
N ILE A 42 -16.98 -3.63 -12.49
CA ILE A 42 -16.37 -4.24 -13.68
C ILE A 42 -15.20 -3.36 -14.10
N GLY A 43 -14.02 -3.96 -14.28
CA GLY A 43 -12.87 -3.16 -14.69
C GLY A 43 -11.64 -3.96 -15.04
N PHE A 44 -10.56 -3.25 -15.21
CA PHE A 44 -9.28 -3.78 -15.68
C PHE A 44 -8.08 -3.34 -14.84
N ALA A 45 -8.30 -2.84 -13.62
CA ALA A 45 -7.23 -2.34 -12.73
C ALA A 45 -6.16 -3.41 -12.45
N MET A 46 -6.54 -4.70 -12.38
CA MET A 46 -5.57 -5.79 -12.17
C MET A 46 -4.53 -5.92 -13.29
N ILE A 47 -4.72 -5.26 -14.45
CA ILE A 47 -3.75 -5.27 -15.56
C ILE A 47 -2.40 -4.71 -15.13
N ALA A 48 -2.38 -3.76 -14.20
CA ALA A 48 -1.15 -3.17 -13.67
C ALA A 48 -0.30 -4.22 -12.95
N VAL A 49 -0.93 -5.04 -12.11
CA VAL A 49 -0.26 -6.16 -11.41
C VAL A 49 0.19 -7.22 -12.40
N LEU A 50 -0.65 -7.57 -13.38
CA LEU A 50 -0.32 -8.56 -14.42
C LEU A 50 0.86 -8.12 -15.29
N ILE A 51 0.94 -6.85 -15.69
CA ILE A 51 2.10 -6.33 -16.43
C ILE A 51 3.37 -6.53 -15.61
N ILE A 52 3.39 -6.13 -14.35
CA ILE A 52 4.56 -6.31 -13.49
C ILE A 52 4.87 -7.80 -13.25
N ALA A 53 3.86 -8.66 -13.15
CA ALA A 53 4.02 -10.10 -12.99
C ALA A 53 4.85 -10.70 -14.15
N TYR A 54 4.50 -10.41 -15.38
CA TYR A 54 5.23 -10.90 -16.55
C TYR A 54 6.50 -10.10 -16.85
N ARG A 55 6.57 -8.83 -16.41
CA ARG A 55 7.75 -7.99 -16.60
C ARG A 55 8.84 -8.29 -15.59
N ARG A 56 8.50 -8.37 -14.29
CA ARG A 56 9.44 -8.44 -13.16
C ARG A 56 9.35 -9.73 -12.34
N GLY A 57 8.29 -10.52 -12.51
CA GLY A 57 8.07 -11.76 -11.78
C GLY A 57 7.33 -11.59 -10.46
N LEU A 58 7.40 -12.63 -9.63
CA LEU A 58 6.55 -12.84 -8.46
C LEU A 58 6.60 -11.71 -7.43
N LEU A 59 7.77 -11.44 -6.85
CA LEU A 59 7.87 -10.51 -5.71
C LEU A 59 7.47 -9.07 -6.08
N PRO A 60 7.94 -8.49 -7.20
CA PRO A 60 7.47 -7.18 -7.63
C PRO A 60 5.96 -7.11 -7.88
N ALA A 61 5.36 -8.16 -8.42
CA ALA A 61 3.93 -8.21 -8.67
C ALA A 61 3.11 -8.28 -7.37
N LEU A 62 3.53 -9.12 -6.40
CA LEU A 62 2.92 -9.18 -5.06
C LEU A 62 2.97 -7.81 -4.38
N LEU A 63 4.11 -7.13 -4.42
CA LEU A 63 4.28 -5.80 -3.85
C LEU A 63 3.40 -4.75 -4.54
N THR A 64 3.32 -4.78 -5.87
CA THR A 64 2.43 -3.89 -6.63
C THR A 64 0.97 -4.07 -6.20
N GLY A 65 0.49 -5.33 -6.15
CA GLY A 65 -0.88 -5.62 -5.72
C GLY A 65 -1.14 -5.26 -4.26
N LEU A 66 -0.18 -5.49 -3.37
CA LEU A 66 -0.29 -5.10 -1.96
C LEU A 66 -0.40 -3.58 -1.79
N ILE A 67 0.40 -2.80 -2.52
CA ILE A 67 0.33 -1.33 -2.50
C ILE A 67 -1.01 -0.85 -3.04
N MET A 68 -1.53 -1.45 -4.10
CA MET A 68 -2.89 -1.13 -4.60
C MET A 68 -3.94 -1.38 -3.53
N GLY A 69 -3.91 -2.54 -2.86
CA GLY A 69 -4.84 -2.85 -1.77
C GLY A 69 -4.73 -1.88 -0.58
N LEU A 70 -3.54 -1.39 -0.27
CA LEU A 70 -3.34 -0.34 0.74
C LEU A 70 -3.97 0.99 0.32
N PHE A 71 -3.89 1.38 -0.95
CA PHE A 71 -4.58 2.57 -1.46
C PHE A 71 -6.10 2.41 -1.41
N ASP A 72 -6.61 1.24 -1.74
CA ASP A 72 -8.04 0.90 -1.64
C ASP A 72 -8.57 1.07 -0.20
N ILE A 73 -7.82 0.57 0.78
CA ILE A 73 -8.12 0.77 2.20
C ILE A 73 -8.16 2.26 2.56
N ALA A 74 -7.24 3.04 1.99
CA ALA A 74 -7.13 4.46 2.31
C ALA A 74 -8.30 5.30 1.79
N THR A 75 -8.90 4.92 0.67
CA THR A 75 -9.87 5.76 -0.05
C THR A 75 -11.32 5.34 0.14
N SER A 76 -11.61 4.04 0.10
CA SER A 76 -12.98 3.54 -0.05
C SER A 76 -13.38 2.43 0.92
N ALA A 77 -12.48 1.97 1.81
CA ALA A 77 -12.75 0.81 2.65
C ALA A 77 -13.90 1.04 3.65
N TYR A 78 -14.85 0.13 3.64
CA TYR A 78 -15.78 -0.08 4.74
C TYR A 78 -15.34 -1.31 5.54
N ILE A 79 -14.83 -1.08 6.75
CA ILE A 79 -14.13 -2.10 7.55
C ILE A 79 -15.01 -2.48 8.75
N ILE A 80 -15.38 -3.76 8.81
CA ILE A 80 -16.16 -4.34 9.92
C ILE A 80 -15.35 -5.37 10.71
N HIS A 81 -14.30 -5.95 10.09
CA HIS A 81 -13.46 -6.96 10.73
C HIS A 81 -12.05 -6.98 10.11
N PRO A 82 -10.96 -7.23 10.90
CA PRO A 82 -9.60 -7.28 10.34
C PRO A 82 -9.40 -8.32 9.23
N VAL A 83 -10.04 -9.49 9.33
CA VAL A 83 -9.97 -10.54 8.30
C VAL A 83 -10.72 -10.11 7.04
N GLN A 84 -11.86 -9.42 7.17
CA GLN A 84 -12.59 -8.84 6.04
C GLN A 84 -11.73 -7.80 5.33
N LEU A 85 -11.06 -6.92 6.06
CA LEU A 85 -10.13 -5.95 5.48
C LEU A 85 -9.05 -6.62 4.62
N LEU A 86 -8.47 -7.73 5.10
CA LEU A 86 -7.49 -8.49 4.33
C LEU A 86 -8.09 -9.10 3.08
N LEU A 87 -9.26 -9.75 3.18
CA LEU A 87 -9.89 -10.49 2.09
C LEU A 87 -10.52 -9.59 1.03
N ASP A 88 -11.06 -8.42 1.41
CA ASP A 88 -11.72 -7.51 0.47
C ASP A 88 -10.78 -6.50 -0.18
N TYR A 89 -9.72 -6.08 0.52
CA TYR A 89 -8.88 -4.96 0.05
C TYR A 89 -7.43 -5.37 -0.21
N MET A 90 -6.72 -5.95 0.77
CA MET A 90 -5.29 -6.20 0.62
C MET A 90 -4.95 -7.40 -0.26
N LEU A 91 -5.60 -8.53 -0.02
CA LEU A 91 -5.29 -9.78 -0.70
C LEU A 91 -5.76 -9.82 -2.16
N PRO A 92 -6.92 -9.27 -2.57
CA PRO A 92 -7.44 -9.44 -3.93
C PRO A 92 -6.47 -9.03 -5.02
N TYR A 93 -5.77 -7.91 -4.86
CA TYR A 93 -4.74 -7.48 -5.81
C TYR A 93 -3.39 -8.16 -5.56
N ALA A 94 -3.03 -8.42 -4.30
CA ALA A 94 -1.78 -9.09 -3.98
C ALA A 94 -1.73 -10.51 -4.58
N VAL A 95 -2.81 -11.31 -4.45
CA VAL A 95 -2.85 -12.68 -4.99
C VAL A 95 -2.80 -12.75 -6.51
N VAL A 96 -3.28 -11.71 -7.22
CA VAL A 96 -3.07 -11.59 -8.67
C VAL A 96 -1.57 -11.59 -9.00
N GLY A 97 -0.74 -11.05 -8.11
CA GLY A 97 0.71 -11.06 -8.25
C GLY A 97 1.34 -12.46 -8.30
N LEU A 98 0.64 -13.51 -7.81
CA LEU A 98 1.09 -14.91 -7.92
C LEU A 98 1.26 -15.35 -9.38
N VAL A 99 0.61 -14.69 -10.32
CA VAL A 99 0.80 -14.90 -11.76
C VAL A 99 2.25 -14.68 -12.18
N GLY A 100 3.03 -13.94 -11.41
CA GLY A 100 4.48 -13.77 -11.61
C GLY A 100 5.28 -15.08 -11.59
N LEU A 101 4.70 -16.18 -11.06
CA LEU A 101 5.28 -17.52 -11.16
C LEU A 101 5.33 -18.03 -12.61
N PHE A 102 4.50 -17.52 -13.51
CA PHE A 102 4.49 -17.91 -14.93
C PHE A 102 5.56 -17.17 -15.76
N LYS A 103 6.19 -16.12 -15.21
CA LYS A 103 7.21 -15.37 -15.94
C LYS A 103 8.33 -16.26 -16.53
N PRO A 104 8.93 -17.22 -15.82
CA PRO A 104 9.99 -18.04 -16.40
C PRO A 104 9.55 -18.86 -17.61
N ILE A 105 8.29 -19.32 -17.62
CA ILE A 105 7.72 -20.09 -18.73
C ILE A 105 7.38 -19.16 -19.89
N PHE A 106 6.83 -17.98 -19.59
CA PHE A 106 6.56 -16.94 -20.58
C PHE A 106 7.83 -16.49 -21.30
N ASP A 107 8.92 -16.25 -20.55
CA ASP A 107 10.20 -15.82 -21.10
C ASP A 107 10.84 -16.89 -22.02
N LYS A 108 10.73 -18.16 -21.63
CA LYS A 108 11.23 -19.30 -22.43
C LYS A 108 10.39 -19.55 -23.70
N SER A 109 9.16 -19.08 -23.74
CA SER A 109 8.29 -19.27 -24.91
C SER A 109 8.79 -18.43 -26.07
N THR A 110 9.12 -19.07 -27.20
CA THR A 110 9.57 -18.41 -28.43
C THR A 110 8.40 -18.03 -29.34
N ASN A 111 7.33 -18.83 -29.32
CA ASN A 111 6.15 -18.63 -30.13
C ASN A 111 5.21 -17.57 -29.54
N LYS A 112 4.79 -16.61 -30.37
CA LYS A 112 3.85 -15.54 -30.01
C LYS A 112 2.52 -16.07 -29.49
N THR A 113 1.99 -17.14 -30.12
CA THR A 113 0.75 -17.78 -29.65
C THR A 113 0.88 -18.37 -28.26
N SER A 114 1.99 -19.05 -27.96
CA SER A 114 2.28 -19.58 -26.62
C SER A 114 2.33 -18.46 -25.58
N LYS A 115 2.96 -17.33 -25.89
CA LYS A 115 2.98 -16.17 -24.99
C LYS A 115 1.58 -15.61 -24.72
N VAL A 116 0.75 -15.49 -25.76
CA VAL A 116 -0.65 -15.05 -25.60
C VAL A 116 -1.45 -16.02 -24.74
N ILE A 117 -1.25 -17.34 -24.89
CA ILE A 117 -1.90 -18.35 -24.05
C ILE A 117 -1.51 -18.15 -22.57
N TRP A 118 -0.23 -17.90 -22.28
CA TRP A 118 0.22 -17.64 -20.90
C TRP A 118 -0.34 -16.34 -20.34
N LEU A 119 -0.48 -15.28 -21.13
CA LEU A 119 -1.11 -14.03 -20.70
C LEU A 119 -2.59 -14.24 -20.35
N ILE A 120 -3.34 -14.93 -21.21
CA ILE A 120 -4.76 -15.24 -20.96
C ILE A 120 -4.89 -16.15 -19.73
N GLY A 121 -4.11 -17.24 -19.68
CA GLY A 121 -4.13 -18.17 -18.56
C GLY A 121 -3.80 -17.49 -17.23
N GLY A 122 -2.79 -16.63 -17.21
CA GLY A 122 -2.45 -15.85 -16.04
C GLY A 122 -3.55 -14.86 -15.64
N THR A 123 -4.21 -14.21 -16.61
CA THR A 123 -5.34 -13.33 -16.33
C THR A 123 -6.51 -14.08 -15.68
N VAL A 124 -6.84 -15.26 -16.22
CA VAL A 124 -7.91 -16.12 -15.68
C VAL A 124 -7.55 -16.57 -14.26
N ILE A 125 -6.34 -17.09 -14.05
CA ILE A 125 -5.90 -17.56 -12.73
C ILE A 125 -5.85 -16.41 -11.73
N GLY A 126 -5.27 -15.26 -12.08
CA GLY A 126 -5.23 -14.07 -11.22
C GLY A 126 -6.64 -13.59 -10.87
N GLY A 127 -7.54 -13.55 -11.82
CA GLY A 127 -8.94 -13.18 -11.60
C GLY A 127 -9.70 -14.18 -10.73
N LEU A 128 -9.46 -15.48 -10.88
CA LEU A 128 -10.05 -16.52 -10.02
C LEU A 128 -9.51 -16.44 -8.58
N LEU A 129 -8.24 -16.12 -8.38
CA LEU A 129 -7.68 -15.89 -7.06
C LEU A 129 -8.30 -14.65 -6.40
N LYS A 130 -8.47 -13.55 -7.17
CA LYS A 130 -9.19 -12.36 -6.71
C LYS A 130 -10.64 -12.72 -6.35
N PHE A 131 -11.32 -13.47 -7.21
CA PHE A 131 -12.68 -13.95 -6.94
C PHE A 131 -12.76 -14.75 -5.64
N ALA A 132 -11.82 -15.67 -5.39
CA ALA A 132 -11.80 -16.46 -4.16
C ALA A 132 -11.70 -15.59 -2.89
N CYS A 133 -10.93 -14.51 -2.91
CA CYS A 133 -10.85 -13.56 -1.81
C CYS A 133 -12.20 -12.87 -1.55
N HIS A 134 -12.78 -12.26 -2.55
CA HIS A 134 -14.07 -11.57 -2.42
C HIS A 134 -15.23 -12.53 -2.12
N TYR A 135 -15.25 -13.72 -2.73
CA TYR A 135 -16.23 -14.74 -2.42
C TYR A 135 -16.18 -15.14 -0.95
N THR A 136 -14.99 -15.41 -0.43
CA THR A 136 -14.79 -15.77 0.96
C THR A 136 -15.21 -14.63 1.89
N ALA A 137 -14.81 -13.40 1.59
CA ALA A 137 -15.28 -12.23 2.36
C ALA A 137 -16.80 -12.09 2.31
N GLY A 138 -17.41 -12.27 1.14
CA GLY A 138 -18.84 -12.24 0.93
C GLY A 138 -19.56 -13.23 1.84
N VAL A 139 -19.14 -14.49 1.84
CA VAL A 139 -19.78 -15.56 2.63
C VAL A 139 -19.68 -15.31 4.14
N PHE A 140 -18.52 -14.83 4.62
CA PHE A 140 -18.29 -14.71 6.07
C PHE A 140 -18.71 -13.38 6.67
N PHE A 141 -18.76 -12.30 5.89
CA PHE A 141 -18.92 -10.95 6.42
C PHE A 141 -20.07 -10.15 5.84
N TRP A 142 -20.57 -10.51 4.64
CA TRP A 142 -21.57 -9.72 3.92
C TRP A 142 -22.86 -10.47 3.62
N ALA A 143 -22.96 -11.73 4.02
CA ALA A 143 -24.03 -12.62 3.63
C ALA A 143 -25.25 -12.53 4.58
N HIS A 144 -25.84 -11.35 4.67
CA HIS A 144 -27.11 -11.13 5.34
C HIS A 144 -28.24 -11.13 4.30
N PRO A 145 -29.16 -12.13 4.29
CA PRO A 145 -30.19 -12.28 3.25
C PRO A 145 -31.05 -11.03 3.04
N GLU A 146 -31.30 -10.27 4.09
CA GLU A 146 -32.04 -9.00 4.06
C GLU A 146 -31.37 -7.94 3.18
N ASP A 147 -30.03 -7.98 3.04
CA ASP A 147 -29.21 -7.04 2.30
C ASP A 147 -28.84 -7.52 0.89
N PHE A 148 -29.36 -8.67 0.46
CA PHE A 148 -29.02 -9.23 -0.85
C PHE A 148 -29.51 -8.32 -1.97
N ALA A 149 -28.57 -7.97 -2.87
CA ALA A 149 -28.85 -7.15 -4.04
C ALA A 149 -29.82 -7.85 -5.02
N TRP A 150 -30.42 -7.04 -5.90
CA TRP A 150 -31.25 -7.51 -7.02
C TRP A 150 -32.45 -8.38 -6.63
N LYS A 151 -32.96 -8.19 -5.39
CA LYS A 151 -34.13 -8.95 -4.84
C LYS A 151 -33.89 -10.47 -4.78
N LEU A 152 -32.66 -10.88 -4.50
CA LEU A 152 -32.26 -12.29 -4.39
C LEU A 152 -32.33 -12.81 -2.95
N ASN A 153 -33.14 -12.20 -2.09
CA ASN A 153 -33.21 -12.45 -0.65
C ASN A 153 -33.58 -13.91 -0.25
N GLU A 154 -34.25 -14.64 -1.15
CA GLU A 154 -34.60 -16.06 -0.95
C GLU A 154 -33.49 -17.02 -1.38
N MET A 155 -32.40 -16.49 -1.95
CA MET A 155 -31.30 -17.32 -2.45
C MET A 155 -30.43 -17.83 -1.31
N ASN A 156 -29.88 -19.03 -1.48
CA ASN A 156 -28.84 -19.53 -0.59
C ASN A 156 -27.63 -18.61 -0.59
N THR A 157 -27.12 -18.28 0.59
CA THR A 157 -26.01 -17.38 0.83
C THR A 157 -24.76 -17.67 -0.03
N TYR A 158 -24.37 -18.95 -0.12
CA TYR A 158 -23.19 -19.34 -0.90
C TYR A 158 -23.40 -19.09 -2.41
N LEU A 159 -24.61 -19.39 -2.90
CA LEU A 159 -24.95 -19.18 -4.30
C LEU A 159 -25.08 -17.70 -4.61
N TYR A 160 -25.66 -16.91 -3.70
CA TYR A 160 -25.72 -15.46 -3.83
C TYR A 160 -24.32 -14.85 -3.94
N CYS A 161 -23.41 -15.16 -3.01
CA CYS A 161 -22.06 -14.65 -3.02
C CYS A 161 -21.29 -15.06 -4.29
N PHE A 162 -21.53 -16.27 -4.79
CA PHE A 162 -20.94 -16.72 -6.05
C PHE A 162 -21.44 -15.88 -7.23
N ILE A 163 -22.76 -15.75 -7.39
CA ILE A 163 -23.38 -14.99 -8.48
C ILE A 163 -22.97 -13.51 -8.41
N TYR A 164 -23.05 -12.92 -7.21
CA TYR A 164 -22.69 -11.52 -7.01
C TYR A 164 -21.25 -11.22 -7.43
N ASN A 165 -20.29 -11.99 -6.91
CA ASN A 165 -18.88 -11.75 -7.20
C ASN A 165 -18.52 -12.10 -8.65
N ILE A 166 -19.09 -13.17 -9.24
CA ILE A 166 -18.81 -13.49 -10.64
C ILE A 166 -19.39 -12.47 -11.61
N ALA A 167 -20.48 -11.78 -11.21
CA ALA A 167 -21.12 -10.78 -12.05
C ALA A 167 -20.22 -9.57 -12.35
N PHE A 168 -19.28 -9.22 -11.46
CA PHE A 168 -18.31 -8.16 -11.77
C PHE A 168 -16.90 -8.69 -12.07
N ILE A 169 -16.45 -9.76 -11.42
CA ILE A 169 -15.10 -10.30 -11.65
C ILE A 169 -15.02 -11.05 -12.99
N GLY A 170 -16.08 -11.77 -13.38
CA GLY A 170 -16.13 -12.48 -14.67
C GLY A 170 -15.91 -11.55 -15.87
N PRO A 171 -16.74 -10.53 -16.06
CA PRO A 171 -16.51 -9.51 -17.09
C PRO A 171 -15.17 -8.79 -16.97
N SER A 172 -14.68 -8.55 -15.73
CA SER A 172 -13.36 -7.94 -15.49
C SER A 172 -12.21 -8.81 -16.00
N ILE A 173 -12.29 -10.13 -15.85
CA ILE A 173 -11.30 -11.08 -16.42
C ILE A 173 -11.27 -10.97 -17.94
N ILE A 174 -12.44 -10.96 -18.58
CA ILE A 174 -12.55 -10.88 -20.05
C ILE A 174 -11.98 -9.55 -20.55
N LEU A 175 -12.41 -8.44 -19.96
CA LEU A 175 -11.96 -7.09 -20.33
C LEU A 175 -10.46 -6.93 -20.12
N THR A 176 -9.95 -7.32 -18.95
CA THR A 176 -8.52 -7.28 -18.66
C THR A 176 -7.73 -8.15 -19.61
N GLY A 177 -8.18 -9.38 -19.87
CA GLY A 177 -7.49 -10.30 -20.78
C GLY A 177 -7.40 -9.76 -22.21
N ALA A 178 -8.48 -9.18 -22.71
CA ALA A 178 -8.50 -8.56 -24.04
C ALA A 178 -7.51 -7.39 -24.13
N LEU A 179 -7.54 -6.47 -23.16
CA LEU A 179 -6.63 -5.33 -23.11
C LEU A 179 -5.18 -5.77 -22.91
N PHE A 180 -4.94 -6.76 -22.07
CA PHE A 180 -3.60 -7.26 -21.75
C PHE A 180 -2.94 -7.90 -22.99
N VAL A 181 -3.70 -8.71 -23.74
CA VAL A 181 -3.24 -9.25 -25.02
C VAL A 181 -3.03 -8.13 -26.05
N ALA A 182 -3.93 -7.16 -26.13
CA ALA A 182 -3.79 -6.04 -27.06
C ALA A 182 -2.51 -5.22 -26.76
N ILE A 183 -2.20 -4.95 -25.49
CA ILE A 183 -0.96 -4.29 -25.08
C ILE A 183 0.25 -5.12 -25.49
N TYR A 184 0.24 -6.44 -25.26
CA TYR A 184 1.34 -7.30 -25.67
C TYR A 184 1.55 -7.30 -27.18
N LEU A 185 0.47 -7.31 -27.96
CA LEU A 185 0.56 -7.35 -29.43
C LEU A 185 1.05 -6.02 -30.03
N LYS A 186 0.72 -4.89 -29.40
CA LYS A 186 1.04 -3.54 -29.91
C LYS A 186 2.29 -2.94 -29.26
N ALA A 187 2.59 -3.31 -28.03
CA ALA A 187 3.69 -2.77 -27.25
C ALA A 187 4.44 -3.86 -26.43
N PRO A 188 5.02 -4.87 -27.08
CA PRO A 188 5.69 -5.99 -26.41
C PRO A 188 6.84 -5.54 -25.52
N GLN A 189 7.44 -4.37 -25.77
CA GLN A 189 8.49 -3.78 -24.97
C GLN A 189 8.04 -3.47 -23.53
N VAL A 190 6.75 -3.34 -23.27
CA VAL A 190 6.20 -3.17 -21.93
C VAL A 190 6.53 -4.37 -21.03
N PHE A 191 6.66 -5.55 -21.60
CA PHE A 191 6.94 -6.81 -20.89
C PHE A 191 8.43 -7.09 -20.71
N VAL A 192 9.29 -6.29 -21.32
CA VAL A 192 10.76 -6.44 -21.23
C VAL A 192 11.32 -5.36 -20.34
N PRO A 193 11.91 -5.70 -19.18
CA PRO A 193 12.57 -4.70 -18.35
C PRO A 193 13.81 -4.16 -19.08
N LYS A 194 14.03 -2.84 -18.97
CA LYS A 194 15.20 -2.21 -19.57
C LYS A 194 16.51 -2.78 -18.99
N TYR A 195 16.43 -3.28 -17.74
CA TYR A 195 17.52 -3.96 -17.05
C TYR A 195 16.97 -5.19 -16.31
N ASP A 196 17.66 -6.31 -16.41
CA ASP A 196 17.27 -7.52 -15.67
C ASP A 196 17.67 -7.42 -14.19
N ALA A 197 16.69 -7.63 -13.30
CA ALA A 197 16.91 -7.60 -11.86
C ALA A 197 17.52 -8.92 -11.31
N THR A 198 17.65 -9.95 -12.14
CA THR A 198 18.12 -11.29 -11.73
C THR A 198 19.66 -11.46 -11.81
N ASP A 199 20.40 -10.40 -12.11
CA ASP A 199 21.88 -10.45 -12.15
C ASP A 199 22.42 -10.81 -10.76
N GLU A 200 23.11 -11.95 -10.66
CA GLU A 200 23.67 -12.48 -9.41
C GLU A 200 24.65 -11.53 -8.70
N ARG A 201 25.25 -10.61 -9.45
CA ARG A 201 26.11 -9.55 -8.88
C ARG A 201 25.33 -8.60 -7.95
N LEU A 202 23.99 -8.51 -8.09
CA LEU A 202 23.12 -7.73 -7.20
C LEU A 202 22.98 -8.34 -5.81
N LYS A 203 23.07 -9.67 -5.67
CA LYS A 203 22.94 -10.36 -4.38
C LYS A 203 24.00 -9.93 -3.38
N ASN A 204 25.21 -9.61 -3.83
CA ASN A 204 26.35 -9.28 -2.97
C ASN A 204 26.47 -7.78 -2.62
N VAL A 205 25.79 -6.89 -3.36
CA VAL A 205 25.86 -5.42 -3.15
C VAL A 205 24.65 -4.89 -2.39
N ILE A 206 23.57 -5.66 -2.35
CA ILE A 206 22.30 -5.22 -1.77
C ILE A 206 22.23 -5.62 -0.30
N ASN A 207 22.23 -4.63 0.59
CA ASN A 207 21.83 -4.85 1.98
C ASN A 207 20.28 -4.80 2.06
N PRO A 208 19.61 -5.97 2.13
CA PRO A 208 18.14 -6.01 2.07
C PRO A 208 17.50 -5.23 3.22
N THR A 209 18.13 -5.23 4.40
CA THR A 209 17.61 -4.52 5.58
C THR A 209 17.47 -3.03 5.33
N LYS A 210 18.48 -2.38 4.72
CA LYS A 210 18.44 -0.94 4.44
C LYS A 210 17.34 -0.58 3.44
N ILE A 211 17.15 -1.43 2.43
CA ILE A 211 16.11 -1.24 1.41
C ILE A 211 14.74 -1.46 2.01
N ILE A 212 14.55 -2.56 2.75
CA ILE A 212 13.28 -2.86 3.42
C ILE A 212 12.89 -1.73 4.37
N LEU A 213 13.80 -1.24 5.20
CA LEU A 213 13.55 -0.13 6.11
C LEU A 213 13.15 1.16 5.38
N SER A 214 13.85 1.50 4.30
CA SER A 214 13.54 2.72 3.54
C SER A 214 12.24 2.57 2.76
N SER A 215 11.99 1.42 2.14
CA SER A 215 10.77 1.16 1.37
C SER A 215 9.54 1.04 2.27
N SER A 216 9.68 0.42 3.46
CA SER A 216 8.57 0.36 4.42
C SER A 216 8.22 1.74 4.97
N ALA A 217 9.21 2.61 5.21
CA ALA A 217 8.95 3.99 5.60
C ALA A 217 8.21 4.77 4.50
N ILE A 218 8.54 4.55 3.23
CA ILE A 218 7.81 5.15 2.11
C ILE A 218 6.37 4.63 2.07
N ALA A 219 6.18 3.31 2.10
CA ALA A 219 4.85 2.70 2.00
C ALA A 219 3.94 3.10 3.16
N VAL A 220 4.43 2.99 4.40
CA VAL A 220 3.69 3.39 5.59
C VAL A 220 3.43 4.90 5.60
N GLY A 221 4.42 5.71 5.23
CA GLY A 221 4.28 7.15 5.17
C GLY A 221 3.26 7.60 4.13
N LEU A 222 3.27 7.03 2.92
CA LEU A 222 2.28 7.32 1.88
C LEU A 222 0.88 6.84 2.29
N PHE A 223 0.78 5.67 2.93
CA PHE A 223 -0.50 5.19 3.46
C PHE A 223 -1.08 6.20 4.47
N PHE A 224 -0.31 6.60 5.48
CA PHE A 224 -0.77 7.58 6.48
C PHE A 224 -1.12 8.93 5.83
N PHE A 225 -0.27 9.41 4.91
CA PHE A 225 -0.52 10.65 4.19
C PHE A 225 -1.86 10.62 3.44
N VAL A 226 -2.09 9.62 2.59
CA VAL A 226 -3.31 9.53 1.77
C VAL A 226 -4.53 9.26 2.65
N PHE A 227 -4.45 8.28 3.56
CA PHE A 227 -5.56 7.90 4.42
C PHE A 227 -6.05 9.09 5.27
N PHE A 228 -5.14 9.76 5.97
CA PHE A 228 -5.53 10.86 6.84
C PHE A 228 -5.82 12.14 6.08
N LEU A 229 -5.25 12.37 4.90
CA LEU A 229 -5.65 13.46 4.01
C LEU A 229 -7.11 13.29 3.57
N VAL A 230 -7.51 12.08 3.16
CA VAL A 230 -8.92 11.80 2.80
C VAL A 230 -9.84 11.98 4.02
N LYS A 231 -9.43 11.49 5.20
CA LYS A 231 -10.19 11.69 6.43
C LYS A 231 -10.31 13.16 6.80
N TYR A 232 -9.24 13.93 6.66
CA TYR A 232 -9.23 15.37 6.88
C TYR A 232 -10.20 16.09 5.94
N ILE A 233 -10.13 15.79 4.63
CA ILE A 233 -11.05 16.37 3.64
C ILE A 233 -12.52 16.01 3.96
N LYS A 234 -12.78 14.76 4.34
CA LYS A 234 -14.13 14.31 4.73
C LYS A 234 -14.63 14.88 6.06
N SER A 235 -13.72 15.38 6.91
CA SER A 235 -14.10 16.00 8.19
C SER A 235 -14.57 17.44 8.02
N PHE A 236 -14.39 18.05 6.85
CA PHE A 236 -14.95 19.37 6.58
C PHE A 236 -16.48 19.29 6.56
N SER A 237 -17.09 19.98 7.50
CA SER A 237 -18.54 20.14 7.58
C SER A 237 -18.89 21.61 7.59
N TYR A 238 -19.92 21.95 6.80
CA TYR A 238 -20.53 23.25 6.88
C TYR A 238 -21.57 23.23 7.97
N TYR A 239 -21.50 24.18 8.91
CA TYR A 239 -22.50 24.27 9.95
C TYR A 239 -23.18 25.64 9.91
N THR A 240 -24.44 25.65 10.32
CA THR A 240 -25.22 26.83 10.63
C THR A 240 -25.56 26.79 12.10
N ASP A 241 -25.19 27.82 12.82
CA ASP A 241 -25.52 27.97 14.24
C ASP A 241 -26.26 29.31 14.43
N VAL A 242 -26.85 29.52 15.58
CA VAL A 242 -27.51 30.79 15.91
C VAL A 242 -26.74 31.40 17.07
N ASP A 243 -26.27 32.63 16.90
CA ASP A 243 -25.54 33.35 17.95
C ASP A 243 -26.50 33.74 19.10
N ALA A 244 -25.91 34.25 20.19
CA ALA A 244 -26.67 34.66 21.36
C ALA A 244 -27.69 35.81 21.08
N TYR A 245 -27.61 36.42 19.89
CA TYR A 245 -28.50 37.48 19.43
C TYR A 245 -29.53 37.03 18.39
N GLY A 246 -29.56 35.72 18.09
CA GLY A 246 -30.51 35.13 17.15
C GLY A 246 -30.12 35.24 15.66
N ASN A 247 -28.88 35.61 15.34
CA ASN A 247 -28.38 35.66 13.97
C ASN A 247 -27.79 34.30 13.56
N ASN A 248 -27.98 33.91 12.28
CA ASN A 248 -27.36 32.72 11.76
C ASN A 248 -25.85 32.94 11.58
N VAL A 249 -25.06 32.10 12.23
CA VAL A 249 -23.60 32.02 12.06
C VAL A 249 -23.29 30.84 11.18
N TYR A 250 -22.52 31.09 10.12
CA TYR A 250 -22.09 30.08 9.16
C TYR A 250 -20.60 29.84 9.30
N GLY A 251 -20.18 28.60 9.27
CA GLY A 251 -18.78 28.25 9.37
C GLY A 251 -18.46 26.87 8.83
N TYR A 252 -17.16 26.60 8.75
CA TYR A 252 -16.64 25.29 8.42
C TYR A 252 -15.98 24.72 9.68
N ASP A 253 -16.34 23.50 10.01
CA ASP A 253 -15.62 22.72 11.02
C ASP A 253 -14.79 21.63 10.33
N PHE A 254 -13.66 21.27 10.92
CA PHE A 254 -12.79 20.20 10.46
C PHE A 254 -12.03 19.60 11.62
N ASP A 255 -11.60 18.34 11.48
CA ASP A 255 -10.84 17.65 12.51
C ASP A 255 -9.33 17.86 12.28
N PRO A 256 -8.67 18.68 13.11
CA PRO A 256 -7.25 18.98 12.98
C PRO A 256 -6.35 17.77 13.25
N ASP A 257 -6.88 16.70 13.88
CA ASP A 257 -6.11 15.48 14.16
C ASP A 257 -5.73 14.76 12.87
N TYR A 258 -6.64 14.71 11.91
CA TYR A 258 -6.34 14.13 10.62
C TYR A 258 -5.29 14.95 9.85
N MET A 259 -5.28 16.27 9.99
CA MET A 259 -4.23 17.12 9.41
C MET A 259 -2.84 16.76 9.93
N MET A 260 -2.68 16.63 11.25
CA MET A 260 -1.40 16.24 11.84
C MET A 260 -0.94 14.87 11.39
N LEU A 261 -1.84 13.90 11.32
CA LEU A 261 -1.52 12.53 10.96
C LEU A 261 -1.10 12.40 9.48
N PHE A 262 -1.74 13.13 8.55
CA PHE A 262 -1.27 13.10 7.16
C PHE A 262 0.06 13.84 6.98
N ILE A 263 0.31 14.93 7.71
CA ILE A 263 1.61 15.61 7.70
C ILE A 263 2.72 14.68 8.20
N LEU A 264 2.50 13.95 9.30
CA LEU A 264 3.44 12.96 9.82
C LEU A 264 3.70 11.84 8.81
N GLY A 265 2.65 11.38 8.11
CA GLY A 265 2.78 10.42 7.02
C GLY A 265 3.66 10.94 5.88
N LEU A 266 3.46 12.20 5.48
CA LEU A 266 4.29 12.85 4.46
C LEU A 266 5.76 12.93 4.87
N PHE A 267 6.05 13.32 6.10
CA PHE A 267 7.43 13.36 6.63
C PHE A 267 8.06 11.97 6.63
N LEU A 268 7.33 10.93 7.03
CA LEU A 268 7.83 9.56 7.03
C LEU A 268 8.14 9.06 5.60
N ALA A 269 7.28 9.38 4.62
CA ALA A 269 7.52 9.07 3.22
C ALA A 269 8.76 9.78 2.67
N ILE A 270 8.89 11.08 2.92
CA ILE A 270 10.05 11.89 2.51
C ILE A 270 11.33 11.34 3.15
N MET A 271 11.29 10.97 4.43
CA MET A 271 12.42 10.34 5.12
C MET A 271 12.82 9.03 4.44
N GLY A 272 11.86 8.18 4.12
CA GLY A 272 12.10 6.91 3.41
C GLY A 272 12.75 7.14 2.05
N ILE A 273 12.23 8.08 1.25
CA ILE A 273 12.80 8.44 -0.07
C ILE A 273 14.23 8.97 0.09
N ASN A 274 14.46 9.91 1.01
CA ASN A 274 15.79 10.47 1.25
C ASN A 274 16.81 9.39 1.66
N ASN A 275 16.40 8.46 2.53
CA ASN A 275 17.27 7.36 2.94
C ASN A 275 17.54 6.36 1.81
N LEU A 276 16.55 6.09 0.98
CA LEU A 276 16.74 5.26 -0.21
C LEU A 276 17.72 5.91 -1.19
N VAL A 277 17.59 7.23 -1.44
CA VAL A 277 18.54 7.99 -2.27
C VAL A 277 19.96 7.99 -1.67
N LYS A 278 20.07 8.18 -0.35
CA LYS A 278 21.37 8.10 0.35
C LYS A 278 21.98 6.70 0.29
N TYR A 279 21.17 5.66 0.39
CA TYR A 279 21.60 4.28 0.23
C TYR A 279 22.25 4.05 -1.15
N PHE A 280 21.61 4.51 -2.21
CA PHE A 280 22.13 4.37 -3.57
C PHE A 280 23.35 5.24 -3.86
N LYS A 281 23.61 6.27 -3.05
CA LYS A 281 24.81 7.12 -3.12
C LYS A 281 25.89 6.68 -2.12
N ASP A 282 25.79 5.48 -1.54
CA ASP A 282 26.68 4.95 -0.50
C ASP A 282 26.84 5.88 0.72
N ARG A 283 25.84 6.71 0.98
CA ARG A 283 25.82 7.66 2.12
C ARG A 283 24.78 7.31 3.18
N PHE A 284 24.21 6.11 3.13
CA PHE A 284 23.20 5.69 4.09
C PHE A 284 23.82 5.57 5.49
N SER A 285 23.16 6.17 6.47
CA SER A 285 23.54 6.09 7.89
C SER A 285 22.34 5.62 8.72
N PHE A 286 22.51 4.51 9.43
CA PHE A 286 21.49 4.03 10.37
C PHE A 286 21.21 5.05 11.48
N VAL A 287 22.21 5.83 11.91
CA VAL A 287 22.02 6.90 12.89
C VAL A 287 21.11 7.99 12.35
N SER A 288 21.31 8.40 11.09
CA SER A 288 20.44 9.41 10.46
C SER A 288 19.02 8.91 10.30
N TYR A 289 18.85 7.62 9.92
CA TYR A 289 17.53 7.01 9.79
C TYR A 289 16.81 6.89 11.13
N SER A 290 17.48 6.32 12.13
CA SER A 290 16.91 6.11 13.47
C SER A 290 16.62 7.44 14.19
N GLY A 291 17.47 8.45 14.01
CA GLY A 291 17.26 9.78 14.55
C GLY A 291 16.03 10.48 13.94
N ALA A 292 15.83 10.37 12.62
CA ALA A 292 14.63 10.91 11.98
C ALA A 292 13.36 10.17 12.44
N LEU A 293 13.42 8.84 12.56
CA LEU A 293 12.30 8.05 13.09
C LEU A 293 11.97 8.42 14.53
N PHE A 294 12.99 8.58 15.38
CA PHE A 294 12.84 9.06 16.76
C PHE A 294 12.15 10.42 16.80
N GLY A 295 12.58 11.38 15.96
CA GLY A 295 11.97 12.71 15.90
C GLY A 295 10.48 12.67 15.52
N ILE A 296 10.11 11.84 14.54
CA ILE A 296 8.70 11.66 14.13
C ILE A 296 7.87 11.04 15.27
N MET A 297 8.40 10.00 15.94
CA MET A 297 7.69 9.36 17.05
C MET A 297 7.58 10.28 18.27
N LEU A 298 8.59 11.10 18.54
CA LEU A 298 8.54 12.11 19.59
C LEU A 298 7.47 13.18 19.30
N ALA A 299 7.42 13.69 18.07
CA ALA A 299 6.39 14.66 17.68
C ALA A 299 4.98 14.06 17.81
N SER A 300 4.78 12.80 17.39
CA SER A 300 3.51 12.08 17.52
C SER A 300 3.11 11.90 18.99
N PHE A 301 4.07 11.59 19.87
CA PHE A 301 3.84 11.46 21.31
C PHE A 301 3.46 12.78 21.95
N VAL A 302 4.19 13.87 21.68
CA VAL A 302 3.90 15.22 22.21
C VAL A 302 2.51 15.68 21.77
N TYR A 303 2.15 15.43 20.51
CA TYR A 303 0.82 15.74 20.01
C TYR A 303 -0.27 14.91 20.73
N GLY A 304 -0.07 13.60 20.87
CA GLY A 304 -0.99 12.72 21.62
C GLY A 304 -1.19 13.17 23.07
N LEU A 305 -0.11 13.59 23.74
CA LEU A 305 -0.16 14.14 25.10
C LEU A 305 -0.95 15.45 25.16
N ALA A 306 -0.67 16.38 24.26
CA ALA A 306 -1.39 17.65 24.20
C ALA A 306 -2.90 17.45 23.95
N ARG A 307 -3.27 16.47 23.10
CA ARG A 307 -4.67 16.09 22.86
C ARG A 307 -5.32 15.51 24.11
N LEU A 308 -4.65 14.59 24.80
CA LEU A 308 -5.14 13.99 26.02
C LEU A 308 -5.43 15.07 27.08
N ILE A 309 -4.48 15.99 27.30
CA ILE A 309 -4.64 17.12 28.21
C ILE A 309 -5.86 17.97 27.81
N ARG A 310 -6.00 18.29 26.52
CA ARG A 310 -7.14 19.08 26.01
C ARG A 310 -8.49 18.41 26.27
N MET A 311 -8.56 17.06 26.17
CA MET A 311 -9.79 16.32 26.46
C MET A 311 -10.18 16.41 27.94
N TYR A 312 -9.21 16.26 28.85
CA TYR A 312 -9.44 16.46 30.28
C TYR A 312 -9.91 17.89 30.63
N VAL A 313 -9.25 18.89 30.01
CA VAL A 313 -9.64 20.31 30.24
C VAL A 313 -11.06 20.60 29.74
N LYS A 314 -11.51 19.90 28.68
CA LYS A 314 -12.87 20.05 28.11
C LYS A 314 -13.92 19.12 28.71
N GLU A 315 -13.56 18.36 29.77
CA GLU A 315 -14.45 17.39 30.43
C GLU A 315 -15.11 16.36 29.46
N LYS A 316 -14.40 16.03 28.37
CA LYS A 316 -14.83 15.01 27.42
C LYS A 316 -14.24 13.65 27.81
N ASP A 317 -14.94 12.54 27.42
CA ASP A 317 -14.44 11.19 27.66
C ASP A 317 -13.08 10.96 26.97
N PRO A 318 -12.00 10.70 27.72
CA PRO A 318 -10.66 10.51 27.17
C PRO A 318 -10.34 9.07 26.78
N THR A 319 -11.27 8.12 26.91
CA THR A 319 -11.00 6.66 26.82
C THR A 319 -10.30 6.28 25.53
N ASN A 320 -10.81 6.73 24.38
CA ASN A 320 -10.20 6.41 23.10
C ASN A 320 -8.83 7.07 22.89
N TYR A 321 -8.59 8.21 23.52
CA TYR A 321 -7.31 8.93 23.41
C TYR A 321 -6.21 8.28 24.27
N TRP A 322 -6.56 7.62 25.37
CA TRP A 322 -5.61 6.84 26.18
C TRP A 322 -5.00 5.68 25.37
N ILE A 323 -5.77 5.02 24.56
CA ILE A 323 -5.30 3.92 23.70
C ILE A 323 -4.25 4.45 22.71
N TRP A 324 -4.57 5.54 22.01
CA TRP A 324 -3.64 6.15 21.05
C TRP A 324 -2.39 6.72 21.71
N PHE A 325 -2.54 7.29 22.89
CA PHE A 325 -1.42 7.77 23.69
C PHE A 325 -0.50 6.62 24.10
N ALA A 326 -1.05 5.51 24.58
CA ALA A 326 -0.28 4.32 24.94
C ALA A 326 0.47 3.75 23.74
N ILE A 327 -0.17 3.65 22.57
CA ILE A 327 0.47 3.20 21.33
C ILE A 327 1.63 4.14 20.96
N SER A 328 1.44 5.45 21.02
CA SER A 328 2.49 6.43 20.70
C SER A 328 3.68 6.34 21.66
N LEU A 329 3.43 6.05 22.94
CA LEU A 329 4.47 5.84 23.96
C LEU A 329 5.30 4.59 23.65
N VAL A 330 4.67 3.47 23.30
CA VAL A 330 5.36 2.23 22.93
C VAL A 330 6.22 2.45 21.68
N LEU A 331 5.69 3.11 20.67
CA LEU A 331 6.42 3.41 19.43
C LEU A 331 7.61 4.35 19.69
N LEU A 332 7.44 5.35 20.55
CA LEU A 332 8.53 6.23 20.96
C LEU A 332 9.63 5.47 21.70
N ALA A 333 9.27 4.58 22.63
CA ALA A 333 10.23 3.75 23.36
C ALA A 333 11.03 2.85 22.39
N GLY A 334 10.37 2.22 21.43
CA GLY A 334 11.02 1.42 20.38
C GLY A 334 11.97 2.26 19.51
N ALA A 335 11.54 3.43 19.05
CA ALA A 335 12.36 4.34 18.25
C ALA A 335 13.55 4.89 19.03
N THR A 336 13.38 5.19 20.31
CA THR A 336 14.45 5.62 21.23
C THR A 336 15.50 4.52 21.38
N THR A 337 15.07 3.30 21.66
CA THR A 337 15.96 2.12 21.79
C THR A 337 16.76 1.91 20.52
N PHE A 338 16.12 1.93 19.37
CA PHE A 338 16.77 1.78 18.07
C PHE A 338 17.79 2.90 17.82
N PHE A 339 17.44 4.15 18.14
CA PHE A 339 18.35 5.28 17.98
C PHE A 339 19.59 5.16 18.87
N VAL A 340 19.41 4.80 20.15
CA VAL A 340 20.53 4.58 21.08
C VAL A 340 21.44 3.46 20.61
N ILE A 341 20.88 2.32 20.18
CA ILE A 341 21.68 1.19 19.64
C ILE A 341 22.54 1.65 18.46
N THR A 342 21.95 2.41 17.51
CA THR A 342 22.72 2.87 16.32
C THR A 342 23.81 3.87 16.68
N LEU A 343 23.61 4.71 17.71
CA LEU A 343 24.63 5.61 18.22
C LEU A 343 25.79 4.85 18.87
N VAL A 344 25.49 3.85 19.69
CA VAL A 344 26.51 3.01 20.36
C VAL A 344 27.33 2.24 19.32
N GLN A 345 26.66 1.65 18.32
CA GLN A 345 27.35 0.94 17.23
C GLN A 345 28.27 1.88 16.43
N LYS A 346 27.83 3.10 16.12
CA LYS A 346 28.66 4.10 15.44
C LYS A 346 29.91 4.46 16.28
N LYS A 347 29.73 4.65 17.59
CA LYS A 347 30.83 4.98 18.50
C LYS A 347 31.85 3.83 18.58
N LYS A 348 31.40 2.58 18.60
CA LYS A 348 32.26 1.40 18.60
C LYS A 348 33.08 1.30 17.30
N GLN A 349 32.44 1.46 16.13
CA GLN A 349 33.13 1.44 14.83
C GLN A 349 34.18 2.56 14.70
N SER A 350 33.88 3.76 15.23
CA SER A 350 34.86 4.86 15.23
C SER A 350 36.07 4.58 16.12
N LYS A 351 35.92 3.84 17.22
CA LYS A 351 37.04 3.42 18.06
C LYS A 351 37.89 2.36 17.38
N GLU A 352 37.27 1.34 16.79
CA GLU A 352 37.96 0.28 16.07
C GLU A 352 38.79 0.82 14.88
N GLN A 353 38.34 1.89 14.22
CA GLN A 353 39.10 2.57 13.15
C GLN A 353 40.27 3.41 13.66
N LEU A 354 40.21 3.88 14.89
CA LEU A 354 41.29 4.66 15.52
C LEU A 354 42.39 3.75 16.10
N ASP A 355 42.04 2.51 16.47
CA ASP A 355 42.95 1.53 17.07
C ASP A 355 43.74 0.72 16.03
N VAL A 356 43.43 0.86 14.71
CA VAL A 356 44.22 0.32 13.62
C VAL A 356 45.40 1.25 13.39
N THR A 357 46.56 0.89 13.97
CA THR A 357 47.80 1.63 13.80
C THR A 357 48.38 1.44 12.40
N PRO A 358 49.17 2.39 11.86
CA PRO A 358 49.77 2.30 10.53
C PRO A 358 50.76 1.11 10.33
N SER A 359 51.08 0.38 11.40
CA SER A 359 51.97 -0.81 11.35
C SER A 359 51.29 -2.08 10.81
N ASP A 360 49.97 -2.07 10.57
CA ASP A 360 49.23 -3.22 10.08
C ASP A 360 48.96 -3.14 8.55
N LEU A 361 49.62 -2.19 7.88
CA LEU A 361 49.49 -1.95 6.43
C LEU A 361 50.76 -2.27 5.63
N ASP A 362 51.78 -2.92 6.24
CA ASP A 362 53.00 -3.39 5.55
C ASP A 362 52.97 -4.89 5.24
#